data_43238307fb29756b94dc1d52ddbabd60
#
_entry.id   43238307fb29756b94dc1d52ddbabd60
#
_cell.length_a   1.000
_cell.length_b   1.000
_cell.length_c   1.000
_cell.angle_alpha   90.00
_cell.angle_beta   90.00
_cell.angle_gamma   90.00
#
_symmetry.space_group_name_H-M   'P 1'
#
loop_
_entity.id
_entity.type
_entity.pdbx_description
1 polymer ?
#
loop_
_entity_poly.entity_id
_entity_poly.type
_entity_poly.pdbx_seq_one_letter_code
_entity_poly.pdbx_strand_id
1 'polypeptide(L)'
;MIKIIVHLFRYFVGALFIFSGLIKLNDPIGFSFKLEEYFGPTVFDLDFLIPIVLPMAIFIVIFEVMLGIFLIIGFKREFTLWSLLLMIIFFTFLTWYSAYFNKVTDCGCFGDAIKLTPWESFTKDVILLIMIAFLFVKKDLVNPILKLKVQKLIIGASLLICFYITYFVLNHLPILDFRAYKIGDN
;
A
#
# COMPACT_ATOMS: atom_id res chain seq x y z
N MET A 1 -5.39 8.80 -28.02
CA MET A 1 -4.73 9.46 -26.89
C MET A 1 -5.23 8.97 -25.54
N ILE A 2 -6.54 9.03 -25.20
CA ILE A 2 -7.08 8.65 -23.89
C ILE A 2 -6.72 7.20 -23.49
N LYS A 3 -6.79 6.24 -24.41
CA LYS A 3 -6.42 4.83 -24.13
C LYS A 3 -4.97 4.67 -23.66
N ILE A 4 -4.05 5.41 -24.26
CA ILE A 4 -2.62 5.38 -23.90
C ILE A 4 -2.43 5.91 -22.47
N ILE A 5 -3.10 7.03 -22.12
CA ILE A 5 -3.04 7.63 -20.78
C ILE A 5 -3.61 6.64 -19.74
N VAL A 6 -4.74 5.98 -20.04
CA VAL A 6 -5.33 4.96 -19.14
C VAL A 6 -4.34 3.80 -18.92
N HIS A 7 -3.68 3.30 -19.97
CA HIS A 7 -2.69 2.24 -19.81
C HIS A 7 -1.47 2.71 -19.01
N LEU A 8 -0.97 3.91 -19.27
CA LEU A 8 0.15 4.50 -18.52
C LEU A 8 -0.19 4.60 -17.03
N PHE A 9 -1.34 5.21 -16.69
CA PHE A 9 -1.77 5.35 -15.30
C PHE A 9 -2.01 3.99 -14.62
N ARG A 10 -2.62 3.05 -15.35
CA ARG A 10 -2.86 1.69 -14.85
C ARG A 10 -1.57 0.99 -14.43
N TYR A 11 -0.55 1.00 -15.30
CA TYR A 11 0.71 0.34 -14.99
C TYR A 11 1.49 1.10 -13.94
N PHE A 12 1.52 2.42 -13.98
CA PHE A 12 2.22 3.24 -13.00
C PHE A 12 1.63 3.07 -11.60
N VAL A 13 0.32 3.26 -11.45
CA VAL A 13 -0.38 3.08 -10.16
C VAL A 13 -0.23 1.64 -9.67
N GLY A 14 -0.45 0.66 -10.53
CA GLY A 14 -0.31 -0.75 -10.16
C GLY A 14 1.09 -1.12 -9.70
N ALA A 15 2.12 -0.67 -10.43
CA ALA A 15 3.52 -0.91 -10.05
C ALA A 15 3.88 -0.23 -8.73
N LEU A 16 3.41 1.01 -8.51
CA LEU A 16 3.68 1.76 -7.30
C LEU A 16 3.01 1.13 -6.08
N PHE A 17 1.77 0.63 -6.20
CA PHE A 17 1.08 -0.10 -5.14
C PHE A 17 1.79 -1.41 -4.80
N ILE A 18 2.25 -2.18 -5.81
CA ILE A 18 3.03 -3.40 -5.58
C ILE A 18 4.33 -3.06 -4.86
N PHE A 19 5.07 -2.06 -5.33
CA PHE A 19 6.35 -1.66 -4.75
C PHE A 19 6.19 -1.17 -3.30
N SER A 20 5.25 -0.26 -3.05
CA SER A 20 4.94 0.27 -1.72
C SER A 20 4.49 -0.85 -0.76
N GLY A 21 3.61 -1.73 -1.23
CA GLY A 21 3.15 -2.87 -0.45
C GLY A 21 4.26 -3.88 -0.14
N LEU A 22 5.16 -4.19 -1.09
CA LEU A 22 6.28 -5.11 -0.86
C LEU A 22 7.30 -4.56 0.16
N ILE A 23 7.57 -3.25 0.14
CA ILE A 23 8.44 -2.62 1.14
C ILE A 23 7.83 -2.76 2.54
N LYS A 24 6.53 -2.46 2.70
CA LYS A 24 5.84 -2.63 3.98
C LYS A 24 5.72 -4.11 4.39
N LEU A 25 5.56 -5.01 3.41
CA LEU A 25 5.51 -6.45 3.65
C LEU A 25 6.86 -6.99 4.16
N ASN A 26 7.95 -6.34 3.81
CA ASN A 26 9.30 -6.66 4.31
C ASN A 26 9.47 -6.31 5.80
N ASP A 27 8.72 -5.33 6.31
CA ASP A 27 8.66 -4.99 7.74
C ASP A 27 7.22 -4.64 8.19
N PRO A 28 6.35 -5.64 8.32
CA PRO A 28 4.97 -5.41 8.75
C PRO A 28 4.87 -4.97 10.22
N ILE A 29 5.88 -5.28 11.04
CA ILE A 29 5.96 -4.85 12.43
C ILE A 29 6.24 -3.35 12.49
N GLY A 30 7.22 -2.85 11.74
CA GLY A 30 7.48 -1.41 11.62
C GLY A 30 6.27 -0.64 11.11
N PHE A 31 5.54 -1.18 10.12
CA PHE A 31 4.30 -0.57 9.65
C PHE A 31 3.18 -0.64 10.72
N SER A 32 3.11 -1.69 11.51
CA SER A 32 2.13 -1.76 12.61
C SER A 32 2.37 -0.69 13.68
N PHE A 33 3.62 -0.39 14.03
CA PHE A 33 3.94 0.71 14.94
C PHE A 33 3.49 2.07 14.41
N LYS A 34 3.58 2.30 13.09
CA LYS A 34 3.03 3.54 12.49
C LYS A 34 1.51 3.61 12.62
N LEU A 35 0.79 2.52 12.40
CA LEU A 35 -0.66 2.48 12.62
C LEU A 35 -1.02 2.67 14.10
N GLU A 36 -0.24 2.09 15.02
CA GLU A 36 -0.41 2.27 16.46
C GLU A 36 -0.24 3.74 16.85
N GLU A 37 0.75 4.45 16.27
CA GLU A 37 0.95 5.87 16.48
C GLU A 37 -0.27 6.70 16.03
N TYR A 38 -0.91 6.33 14.91
CA TYR A 38 -2.15 6.97 14.45
C TYR A 38 -3.35 6.65 15.36
N PHE A 39 -3.48 5.41 15.85
CA PHE A 39 -4.63 5.00 16.65
C PHE A 39 -4.48 5.37 18.13
N GLY A 40 -3.28 5.69 18.59
CA GLY A 40 -3.01 6.06 19.97
C GLY A 40 -3.72 7.34 20.42
N PRO A 41 -3.69 7.62 21.75
CA PRO A 41 -4.45 8.71 22.37
C PRO A 41 -4.00 10.10 21.91
N THR A 42 -2.83 10.22 21.32
CA THR A 42 -2.28 11.49 20.83
C THR A 42 -2.85 11.93 19.48
N VAL A 43 -3.47 11.02 18.71
CA VAL A 43 -3.95 11.26 17.34
C VAL A 43 -5.46 11.00 17.25
N PHE A 44 -5.90 9.74 17.18
CA PHE A 44 -7.32 9.41 16.97
C PHE A 44 -8.01 8.82 18.22
N ASP A 45 -7.28 8.49 19.28
CA ASP A 45 -7.81 7.93 20.52
C ASP A 45 -8.68 6.66 20.28
N LEU A 46 -8.15 5.75 19.45
CA LEU A 46 -8.78 4.50 19.05
C LEU A 46 -8.09 3.29 19.72
N ASP A 47 -7.82 3.38 21.03
CA ASP A 47 -7.04 2.39 21.79
C ASP A 47 -7.59 0.97 21.68
N PHE A 48 -8.90 0.80 21.40
CA PHE A 48 -9.51 -0.51 21.18
C PHE A 48 -8.98 -1.26 19.95
N LEU A 49 -8.34 -0.55 19.00
CA LEU A 49 -7.72 -1.15 17.81
C LEU A 49 -6.28 -1.63 18.05
N ILE A 50 -5.61 -1.15 19.11
CA ILE A 50 -4.21 -1.46 19.39
C ILE A 50 -3.96 -2.98 19.44
N PRO A 51 -4.80 -3.82 20.09
CA PRO A 51 -4.55 -5.26 20.15
C PRO A 51 -4.58 -5.98 18.80
N ILE A 52 -5.20 -5.38 17.78
CA ILE A 52 -5.34 -5.96 16.44
C ILE A 52 -4.56 -5.20 15.36
N VAL A 53 -3.72 -4.25 15.74
CA VAL A 53 -2.95 -3.41 14.79
C VAL A 53 -2.03 -4.26 13.91
N LEU A 54 -1.31 -5.23 14.46
CA LEU A 54 -0.41 -6.08 13.66
C LEU A 54 -1.15 -6.94 12.61
N PRO A 55 -2.19 -7.72 12.94
CA PRO A 55 -2.96 -8.42 11.91
C PRO A 55 -3.63 -7.48 10.91
N MET A 56 -4.05 -6.29 11.34
CA MET A 56 -4.61 -5.28 10.45
C MET A 56 -3.54 -4.70 9.51
N ALA A 57 -2.32 -4.43 9.99
CA ALA A 57 -1.19 -4.01 9.18
C ALA A 57 -0.87 -5.03 8.09
N ILE A 58 -0.77 -6.32 8.47
CA ILE A 58 -0.51 -7.42 7.54
C ILE A 58 -1.61 -7.49 6.47
N PHE A 59 -2.88 -7.41 6.88
CA PHE A 59 -4.00 -7.41 5.94
C PHE A 59 -3.94 -6.25 4.95
N ILE A 60 -3.72 -5.02 5.43
CA ILE A 60 -3.63 -3.82 4.60
C ILE A 60 -2.51 -3.96 3.57
N VAL A 61 -1.33 -4.41 4.00
CA VAL A 61 -0.15 -4.53 3.13
C VAL A 61 -0.34 -5.59 2.06
N ILE A 62 -0.83 -6.78 2.42
CA ILE A 62 -1.14 -7.83 1.44
C ILE A 62 -2.22 -7.33 0.47
N PHE A 63 -3.26 -6.68 0.97
CA PHE A 63 -4.33 -6.14 0.14
C PHE A 63 -3.82 -5.07 -0.82
N GLU A 64 -2.90 -4.21 -0.39
CA GLU A 64 -2.24 -3.20 -1.23
C GLU A 64 -1.48 -3.84 -2.40
N VAL A 65 -0.65 -4.86 -2.14
CA VAL A 65 0.06 -5.61 -3.19
C VAL A 65 -0.94 -6.26 -4.16
N MET A 66 -1.98 -6.91 -3.62
CA MET A 66 -2.98 -7.58 -4.44
C MET A 66 -3.78 -6.62 -5.31
N LEU A 67 -4.13 -5.44 -4.81
CA LEU A 67 -4.82 -4.41 -5.60
C LEU A 67 -3.96 -3.90 -6.75
N GLY A 68 -2.66 -3.71 -6.52
CA GLY A 68 -1.73 -3.36 -7.60
C GLY A 68 -1.69 -4.42 -8.69
N ILE A 69 -1.61 -5.70 -8.32
CA ILE A 69 -1.67 -6.83 -9.27
C ILE A 69 -3.01 -6.87 -9.99
N PHE A 70 -4.14 -6.76 -9.27
CA PHE A 70 -5.48 -6.75 -9.86
C PHE A 70 -5.65 -5.65 -10.89
N LEU A 71 -5.13 -4.45 -10.58
CA LEU A 71 -5.16 -3.33 -11.51
C LEU A 71 -4.37 -3.66 -12.79
N ILE A 72 -3.14 -4.17 -12.66
CA ILE A 72 -2.28 -4.50 -13.80
C ILE A 72 -2.92 -5.57 -14.71
N ILE A 73 -3.47 -6.64 -14.14
CA ILE A 73 -4.08 -7.72 -14.94
C ILE A 73 -5.52 -7.42 -15.39
N GLY A 74 -6.15 -6.39 -14.79
CA GLY A 74 -7.56 -6.03 -15.05
C GLY A 74 -8.56 -7.00 -14.46
N PHE A 75 -8.26 -7.57 -13.29
CA PHE A 75 -9.16 -8.46 -12.58
C PHE A 75 -10.28 -7.68 -11.90
N LYS A 76 -11.54 -8.14 -12.09
CA LYS A 76 -12.76 -7.54 -11.48
C LYS A 76 -12.69 -6.01 -11.37
N ARG A 77 -12.53 -5.33 -12.49
CA ARG A 77 -12.22 -3.89 -12.62
C ARG A 77 -12.99 -2.98 -11.64
N GLU A 78 -14.26 -3.21 -11.43
CA GLU A 78 -15.09 -2.37 -10.54
C GLU A 78 -14.66 -2.55 -9.09
N PHE A 79 -14.54 -3.79 -8.63
CA PHE A 79 -14.06 -4.09 -7.29
C PHE A 79 -12.66 -3.49 -7.06
N THR A 80 -11.74 -3.70 -8.01
CA THR A 80 -10.36 -3.21 -7.91
C THR A 80 -10.30 -1.69 -7.82
N LEU A 81 -11.03 -0.98 -8.69
CA LEU A 81 -11.01 0.48 -8.71
C LEU A 81 -11.70 1.10 -7.49
N TRP A 82 -12.79 0.52 -6.99
CA TRP A 82 -13.42 0.95 -5.74
C TRP A 82 -12.49 0.73 -4.55
N SER A 83 -11.85 -0.43 -4.46
CA SER A 83 -10.94 -0.74 -3.36
C SER A 83 -9.70 0.16 -3.40
N LEU A 84 -9.13 0.42 -4.59
CA LEU A 84 -8.03 1.36 -4.75
C LEU A 84 -8.41 2.78 -4.34
N LEU A 85 -9.60 3.23 -4.75
CA LEU A 85 -10.09 4.57 -4.41
C LEU A 85 -10.28 4.73 -2.90
N LEU A 86 -10.91 3.76 -2.24
CA LEU A 86 -11.10 3.78 -0.79
C LEU A 86 -9.75 3.75 -0.05
N MET A 87 -8.83 2.90 -0.50
CA MET A 87 -7.51 2.77 0.10
C MET A 87 -6.69 4.07 -0.05
N ILE A 88 -6.67 4.68 -1.25
CA ILE A 88 -5.91 5.91 -1.44
C ILE A 88 -6.54 7.09 -0.70
N ILE A 89 -7.86 7.17 -0.57
CA ILE A 89 -8.54 8.16 0.26
C ILE A 89 -8.12 8.01 1.72
N PHE A 90 -8.09 6.78 2.22
CA PHE A 90 -7.65 6.50 3.59
C PHE A 90 -6.20 6.95 3.81
N PHE A 91 -5.25 6.56 2.95
CA PHE A 91 -3.86 6.98 3.09
C PHE A 91 -3.67 8.49 2.89
N THR A 92 -4.38 9.11 1.94
CA THR A 92 -4.33 10.56 1.73
C THR A 92 -4.83 11.31 2.97
N PHE A 93 -5.86 10.80 3.64
CA PHE A 93 -6.34 11.37 4.89
C PHE A 93 -5.29 11.26 6.00
N LEU A 94 -4.64 10.11 6.18
CA LEU A 94 -3.60 9.92 7.19
C LEU A 94 -2.40 10.85 6.93
N THR A 95 -1.93 10.92 5.69
CA THR A 95 -0.79 11.77 5.31
C THR A 95 -1.11 13.26 5.40
N TRP A 96 -2.34 13.65 5.06
CA TRP A 96 -2.82 15.03 5.29
C TRP A 96 -2.84 15.38 6.76
N TYR A 97 -3.38 14.49 7.60
CA TYR A 97 -3.44 14.71 9.05
C TYR A 97 -2.03 14.84 9.64
N SER A 98 -1.12 13.95 9.25
CA SER A 98 0.28 13.99 9.64
C SER A 98 0.97 15.30 9.22
N ALA A 99 0.76 15.75 7.97
CA ALA A 99 1.35 16.97 7.44
C ALA A 99 0.80 18.25 8.10
N TYR A 100 -0.50 18.27 8.38
CA TYR A 100 -1.16 19.47 8.95
C TYR A 100 -0.92 19.63 10.43
N PHE A 101 -1.05 18.54 11.22
CA PHE A 101 -0.92 18.60 12.67
C PHE A 101 0.49 18.33 13.17
N ASN A 102 1.40 17.91 12.30
CA ASN A 102 2.80 17.58 12.61
C ASN A 102 2.95 16.58 13.79
N LYS A 103 1.98 15.65 13.92
CA LYS A 103 1.90 14.67 15.01
C LYS A 103 2.73 13.41 14.70
N VAL A 104 2.71 12.96 13.45
CA VAL A 104 3.45 11.79 12.98
C VAL A 104 4.49 12.28 11.98
N THR A 105 5.77 12.11 12.30
CA THR A 105 6.87 12.67 11.51
C THR A 105 7.20 11.87 10.25
N ASP A 106 6.77 10.59 10.23
CA ASP A 106 6.99 9.67 9.11
C ASP A 106 5.73 8.84 8.87
N CYS A 107 5.10 9.02 7.74
CA CYS A 107 3.83 8.35 7.40
C CYS A 107 3.96 6.86 7.11
N GLY A 108 5.18 6.30 7.02
CA GLY A 108 5.42 4.89 6.75
C GLY A 108 4.98 4.40 5.35
N CYS A 109 4.69 5.32 4.41
CA CYS A 109 4.19 4.97 3.08
C CYS A 109 5.13 4.04 2.29
N PHE A 110 6.44 4.20 2.47
CA PHE A 110 7.48 3.32 1.93
C PHE A 110 8.34 2.71 3.05
N GLY A 111 7.76 2.51 4.26
CA GLY A 111 8.51 2.04 5.41
C GLY A 111 9.76 2.90 5.65
N ASP A 112 10.81 2.29 6.14
CA ASP A 112 12.11 2.96 6.36
C ASP A 112 12.99 3.02 5.09
N ALA A 113 12.54 2.44 3.97
CA ALA A 113 13.33 2.40 2.72
C ALA A 113 13.47 3.78 2.06
N ILE A 114 12.42 4.59 2.10
CA ILE A 114 12.41 5.95 1.56
C ILE A 114 11.74 6.86 2.59
N LYS A 115 12.54 7.67 3.27
CA LYS A 115 12.05 8.66 4.24
C LYS A 115 11.51 9.87 3.48
N LEU A 116 10.20 9.98 3.41
CA LEU A 116 9.50 11.13 2.84
C LEU A 116 9.02 12.03 3.98
N THR A 117 9.13 13.32 3.76
CA THR A 117 8.47 14.28 4.65
C THR A 117 6.95 14.11 4.58
N PRO A 118 6.19 14.50 5.63
CA PRO A 118 4.73 14.38 5.61
C PRO A 118 4.07 15.08 4.40
N TRP A 119 4.59 16.24 4.00
CA TRP A 119 4.09 16.98 2.84
C TRP A 119 4.38 16.31 1.49
N GLU A 120 5.56 15.69 1.34
CA GLU A 120 5.90 14.91 0.14
C GLU A 120 5.01 13.68 0.02
N SER A 121 4.77 13.00 1.13
CA SER A 121 3.87 11.85 1.21
C SER A 121 2.44 12.23 0.85
N PHE A 122 1.93 13.33 1.40
CA PHE A 122 0.61 13.86 1.07
C PHE A 122 0.50 14.22 -0.41
N THR A 123 1.50 14.94 -0.95
CA THR A 123 1.51 15.32 -2.38
C THR A 123 1.49 14.11 -3.29
N LYS A 124 2.30 13.09 -2.98
CA LYS A 124 2.31 11.81 -3.70
C LYS A 124 0.91 11.16 -3.67
N ASP A 125 0.27 11.10 -2.51
CA ASP A 125 -1.03 10.46 -2.36
C ASP A 125 -2.14 11.23 -3.09
N VAL A 126 -2.09 12.55 -3.11
CA VAL A 126 -3.01 13.39 -3.91
C VAL A 126 -2.84 13.13 -5.41
N ILE A 127 -1.60 13.04 -5.90
CA ILE A 127 -1.34 12.70 -7.31
C ILE A 127 -1.91 11.32 -7.65
N LEU A 128 -1.69 10.32 -6.79
CA LEU A 128 -2.24 8.97 -6.97
C LEU A 128 -3.76 8.97 -6.91
N LEU A 129 -4.36 9.73 -6.00
CA LEU A 129 -5.81 9.88 -5.90
C LEU A 129 -6.41 10.41 -7.21
N ILE A 130 -5.80 11.45 -7.81
CA ILE A 130 -6.23 12.00 -9.10
C ILE A 130 -6.10 10.95 -10.21
N MET A 131 -4.99 10.20 -10.25
CA MET A 131 -4.79 9.15 -11.26
C MET A 131 -5.81 8.01 -11.10
N ILE A 132 -6.08 7.56 -9.87
CA ILE A 132 -7.06 6.50 -9.59
C ILE A 132 -8.48 6.99 -9.89
N ALA A 133 -8.83 8.24 -9.53
CA ALA A 133 -10.12 8.83 -9.87
C ALA A 133 -10.31 8.92 -11.39
N PHE A 134 -9.28 9.28 -12.16
CA PHE A 134 -9.32 9.26 -13.62
C PHE A 134 -9.54 7.84 -14.16
N LEU A 135 -8.84 6.84 -13.64
CA LEU A 135 -9.04 5.43 -14.01
C LEU A 135 -10.45 4.96 -13.67
N PHE A 136 -11.00 5.40 -12.52
CA PHE A 136 -12.37 5.08 -12.11
C PHE A 136 -13.42 5.65 -13.08
N VAL A 137 -13.28 6.92 -13.49
CA VAL A 137 -14.16 7.53 -14.50
C VAL A 137 -14.04 6.83 -15.86
N LYS A 138 -12.84 6.34 -16.21
CA LYS A 138 -12.58 5.63 -17.48
C LYS A 138 -12.51 4.11 -17.31
N LYS A 139 -13.22 3.56 -16.32
CA LYS A 139 -13.20 2.12 -15.97
C LYS A 139 -13.46 1.19 -17.16
N ASP A 140 -14.26 1.61 -18.13
CA ASP A 140 -14.58 0.80 -19.31
C ASP A 140 -13.39 0.57 -20.24
N LEU A 141 -12.33 1.37 -20.11
CA LEU A 141 -11.07 1.18 -20.84
C LEU A 141 -10.09 0.26 -20.11
N VAL A 142 -10.35 -0.09 -18.84
CA VAL A 142 -9.53 -1.02 -18.04
C VAL A 142 -10.00 -2.44 -18.31
N ASN A 143 -9.59 -3.00 -19.43
CA ASN A 143 -9.96 -4.37 -19.82
C ASN A 143 -9.00 -5.42 -19.28
N PRO A 144 -9.46 -6.66 -19.04
CA PRO A 144 -8.62 -7.79 -18.71
C PRO A 144 -7.58 -8.06 -19.83
N ILE A 145 -6.32 -8.28 -19.44
CA ILE A 145 -5.23 -8.59 -20.40
C ILE A 145 -5.10 -10.09 -20.61
N LEU A 146 -5.43 -10.88 -19.59
CA LEU A 146 -5.22 -12.31 -19.53
C LEU A 146 -6.53 -13.08 -19.41
N LYS A 147 -6.53 -14.36 -19.84
CA LYS A 147 -7.66 -15.26 -19.63
C LYS A 147 -7.89 -15.50 -18.14
N LEU A 148 -9.15 -15.68 -17.71
CA LEU A 148 -9.54 -15.81 -16.31
C LEU A 148 -8.77 -16.90 -15.54
N LYS A 149 -8.45 -18.02 -16.20
CA LYS A 149 -7.66 -19.11 -15.57
C LYS A 149 -6.25 -18.64 -15.19
N VAL A 150 -5.59 -17.88 -16.09
CA VAL A 150 -4.25 -17.34 -15.86
C VAL A 150 -4.27 -16.26 -14.79
N GLN A 151 -5.30 -15.39 -14.79
CA GLN A 151 -5.49 -14.38 -13.74
C GLN A 151 -5.60 -15.04 -12.36
N LYS A 152 -6.44 -16.07 -12.21
CA LYS A 152 -6.60 -16.80 -10.94
C LYS A 152 -5.29 -17.47 -10.49
N LEU A 153 -4.50 -18.01 -11.42
CA LEU A 153 -3.19 -18.60 -11.12
C LEU A 153 -2.21 -17.54 -10.58
N ILE A 154 -2.11 -16.38 -11.25
CA ILE A 154 -1.24 -15.27 -10.82
C ILE A 154 -1.67 -14.78 -9.44
N ILE A 155 -2.97 -14.56 -9.22
CA ILE A 155 -3.53 -14.11 -7.95
C ILE A 155 -3.19 -15.11 -6.84
N GLY A 156 -3.43 -16.39 -7.05
CA GLY A 156 -3.14 -17.43 -6.07
C GLY A 156 -1.64 -17.53 -5.74
N ALA A 157 -0.79 -17.52 -6.77
CA ALA A 157 0.66 -17.55 -6.58
C ALA A 157 1.16 -16.30 -5.83
N SER A 158 0.69 -15.10 -6.20
CA SER A 158 1.07 -13.85 -5.53
C SER A 158 0.63 -13.82 -4.08
N LEU A 159 -0.58 -14.30 -3.79
CA LEU A 159 -1.09 -14.38 -2.42
C LEU A 159 -0.25 -15.35 -1.57
N LEU A 160 0.10 -16.51 -2.10
CA LEU A 160 0.97 -17.47 -1.41
C LEU A 160 2.37 -16.88 -1.14
N ILE A 161 2.93 -16.15 -2.11
CA ILE A 161 4.21 -15.44 -1.93
C ILE A 161 4.10 -14.39 -0.83
N CYS A 162 3.03 -13.59 -0.80
CA CYS A 162 2.83 -12.59 0.26
C CYS A 162 2.73 -13.25 1.65
N PHE A 163 1.97 -14.34 1.78
CA PHE A 163 1.89 -15.08 3.05
C PHE A 163 3.22 -15.71 3.45
N TYR A 164 3.97 -16.26 2.49
CA TYR A 164 5.30 -16.81 2.76
C TYR A 164 6.27 -15.73 3.26
N ILE A 165 6.31 -14.56 2.59
CA ILE A 165 7.13 -13.42 3.03
C ILE A 165 6.72 -12.98 4.42
N THR A 166 5.42 -12.81 4.69
CA THR A 166 4.91 -12.44 6.02
C THR A 166 5.34 -13.43 7.08
N TYR A 167 5.16 -14.74 6.83
CA TYR A 167 5.59 -15.79 7.76
C TYR A 167 7.09 -15.73 8.01
N PHE A 168 7.88 -15.55 6.96
CA PHE A 168 9.33 -15.47 7.06
C PHE A 168 9.78 -14.29 7.91
N VAL A 169 9.32 -13.07 7.62
CA VAL A 169 9.76 -11.84 8.31
C VAL A 169 9.23 -11.73 9.74
N LEU A 170 8.13 -12.40 10.08
CA LEU A 170 7.65 -12.48 11.47
C LEU A 170 8.47 -13.42 12.34
N ASN A 171 9.12 -14.42 11.74
CA ASN A 171 9.96 -15.39 12.47
C ASN A 171 11.47 -15.11 12.35
N HIS A 172 11.87 -14.23 11.44
CA HIS A 172 13.27 -13.88 11.15
C HIS A 172 13.39 -12.36 11.04
N LEU A 173 14.60 -11.88 10.76
CA LEU A 173 14.82 -10.47 10.44
C LEU A 173 14.22 -10.11 9.05
N PRO A 174 13.90 -8.84 8.80
CA PRO A 174 13.51 -8.39 7.47
C PRO A 174 14.51 -8.83 6.40
N ILE A 175 14.01 -9.20 5.22
CA ILE A 175 14.86 -9.68 4.09
C ILE A 175 15.82 -8.55 3.67
N LEU A 176 15.31 -7.31 3.61
CA LEU A 176 16.09 -6.11 3.37
C LEU A 176 16.00 -5.24 4.63
N ASP A 177 17.12 -5.00 5.26
CA ASP A 177 17.17 -4.18 6.47
C ASP A 177 17.35 -2.70 6.11
N PHE A 178 16.26 -1.95 6.16
CA PHE A 178 16.23 -0.50 5.93
C PHE A 178 16.24 0.32 7.22
N ARG A 179 16.27 -0.35 8.38
CA ARG A 179 16.23 0.31 9.69
C ARG A 179 17.45 1.20 9.91
N ALA A 180 17.27 2.28 10.68
CA ALA A 180 18.34 3.23 11.00
C ALA A 180 19.50 2.60 11.79
N TYR A 181 19.20 1.54 12.56
CA TYR A 181 20.19 0.78 13.34
C TYR A 181 20.24 -0.65 12.78
N LYS A 182 21.25 -0.93 11.97
CA LYS A 182 21.50 -2.27 11.41
C LYS A 182 22.50 -3.02 12.27
N ILE A 183 22.36 -4.34 12.32
CA ILE A 183 23.35 -5.21 12.97
C ILE A 183 24.64 -5.13 12.13
N GLY A 184 25.70 -4.56 12.68
CA GLY A 184 27.01 -4.41 12.03
C GLY A 184 27.39 -2.98 11.60
N ASP A 185 26.52 -2.00 11.76
CA ASP A 185 26.89 -0.59 11.64
C ASP A 185 27.52 -0.13 12.97
N ASN A 186 28.82 0.22 12.94
CA ASN A 186 29.56 0.84 14.05
C ASN A 186 29.38 2.35 14.03
#